data_6228321d94e26fc5fd004d64a02f6de0
#
_entry.id   6228321d94e26fc5fd004d64a02f6de0
#
_cell.length_a   1.000
_cell.length_b   1.000
_cell.length_c   1.000
_cell.angle_alpha   90.00
_cell.angle_beta   90.00
_cell.angle_gamma   90.00
#
_symmetry.space_group_name_H-M   'P 1'
#
loop_
_entity.id
_entity.type
_entity.pdbx_description
1 polymer ?
#
loop_
_entity_poly.entity_id
_entity_poly.type
_entity_poly.pdbx_seq_one_letter_code
_entity_poly.pdbx_strand_id
1 'polypeptide(L)'
;MRYASDSIGSYRQTCSKAEQLTLALYMKNGLFQVHVKKLRRLYAQKMQEVAVAIKKNLSGTVKILQSVSGDHMLLSVKKIRPADDLCRQARALNLDISQVTYFSQDAKSDDAHLLIFYFSKIPMDKIDSAIRLLAESWLG
;
A
#
# COMPACT_ATOMS: atom_id res chain seq x y z
N MET A 1 31.22 -1.26 -5.36
CA MET A 1 30.86 -1.28 -4.57
C MET A 1 31.19 -1.62 -3.56
N ARG A 2 31.14 -1.22 -2.99
CA ARG A 2 31.09 -1.42 -2.09
C ARG A 2 30.77 -0.72 -1.45
N TYR A 3 30.18 0.04 -1.38
CA TYR A 3 29.76 0.41 -0.85
C TYR A 3 29.62 0.35 0.03
N ALA A 4 29.84 1.00 0.12
CA ALA A 4 29.48 0.79 1.17
C ALA A 4 29.74 -0.26 1.54
N SER A 5 30.68 -0.47 1.34
CA SER A 5 30.70 -1.68 1.63
C SER A 5 30.66 -1.96 3.00
N ASP A 6 30.93 -1.07 3.92
CA ASP A 6 30.82 -1.56 5.21
C ASP A 6 29.47 -1.57 5.70
N SER A 7 28.81 -0.48 5.80
CA SER A 7 27.44 -0.52 6.14
C SER A 7 26.67 -1.19 5.05
N ILE A 8 27.03 -0.98 3.82
CA ILE A 8 26.37 -1.66 2.74
C ILE A 8 26.78 -3.10 2.71
N GLY A 9 28.02 -3.37 3.00
CA GLY A 9 28.44 -4.72 3.12
C GLY A 9 27.71 -5.44 4.21
N SER A 10 27.29 -4.73 5.24
CA SER A 10 26.56 -5.36 6.31
C SER A 10 25.16 -5.75 5.91
N TYR A 11 24.66 -5.22 4.80
CA TYR A 11 23.42 -5.74 4.34
C TYR A 11 23.51 -7.19 4.04
N ARG A 12 24.62 -7.66 3.75
CA ARG A 12 24.74 -8.99 3.38
C ARG A 12 23.90 -9.24 2.22
N GLN A 13 24.17 -10.27 1.57
CA GLN A 13 23.27 -10.78 0.62
C GLN A 13 22.27 -11.62 1.35
N THR A 14 21.02 -11.31 1.21
CA THR A 14 19.96 -12.10 1.79
C THR A 14 19.64 -13.30 0.92
N CYS A 15 20.20 -13.37 -0.31
CA CYS A 15 19.97 -14.48 -1.22
C CYS A 15 21.21 -15.34 -1.34
N SER A 16 21.07 -16.66 -1.40
CA SER A 16 22.17 -17.56 -1.66
C SER A 16 22.66 -17.41 -3.09
N LYS A 17 23.85 -17.97 -3.37
CA LYS A 17 24.36 -17.97 -4.73
C LYS A 17 23.44 -18.72 -5.69
N ALA A 18 22.83 -19.80 -5.22
CA ALA A 18 21.89 -20.57 -6.04
C ALA A 18 20.69 -19.73 -6.41
N GLU A 19 20.16 -18.96 -5.44
CA GLU A 19 19.03 -18.08 -5.70
C GLU A 19 19.42 -16.97 -6.66
N GLN A 20 20.60 -16.39 -6.50
CA GLN A 20 21.07 -15.34 -7.40
C GLN A 20 21.23 -15.86 -8.81
N LEU A 21 21.78 -17.05 -8.97
CA LEU A 21 21.93 -17.64 -10.30
C LEU A 21 20.58 -17.95 -10.91
N THR A 22 19.66 -18.46 -10.13
CA THR A 22 18.30 -18.73 -10.59
C THR A 22 17.63 -17.44 -11.07
N LEU A 23 17.75 -16.36 -10.31
CA LEU A 23 17.19 -15.07 -10.70
C LEU A 23 17.84 -14.55 -11.98
N ALA A 24 19.16 -14.67 -12.12
CA ALA A 24 19.86 -14.25 -13.32
C ALA A 24 19.38 -15.01 -14.55
N LEU A 25 19.20 -16.32 -14.44
CA LEU A 25 18.67 -17.12 -15.52
C LEU A 25 17.22 -16.75 -15.85
N TYR A 26 16.44 -16.50 -14.84
CA TYR A 26 15.05 -16.07 -14.98
C TYR A 26 14.97 -14.78 -15.79
N MET A 27 15.80 -13.80 -15.43
CA MET A 27 15.85 -12.52 -16.14
C MET A 27 16.36 -12.69 -17.57
N LYS A 28 17.40 -13.52 -17.75
CA LYS A 28 17.97 -13.75 -19.08
C LYS A 28 16.98 -14.38 -20.05
N ASN A 29 16.10 -15.22 -19.55
CA ASN A 29 15.12 -15.89 -20.39
C ASN A 29 13.86 -15.08 -20.62
N GLY A 30 13.80 -13.84 -20.09
CA GLY A 30 12.61 -12.98 -20.25
C GLY A 30 11.48 -13.31 -19.31
N LEU A 31 11.64 -14.32 -18.48
CA LEU A 31 10.57 -14.71 -17.55
C LEU A 31 10.34 -13.63 -16.48
N PHE A 32 11.39 -12.90 -16.13
CA PHE A 32 11.29 -11.81 -15.15
C PHE A 32 10.33 -10.74 -15.65
N GLN A 33 10.45 -10.32 -16.91
CA GLN A 33 9.56 -9.30 -17.46
C GLN A 33 8.12 -9.78 -17.50
N VAL A 34 7.89 -11.04 -17.84
CA VAL A 34 6.55 -11.61 -17.84
C VAL A 34 5.97 -11.57 -16.44
N HIS A 35 6.77 -11.95 -15.44
CA HIS A 35 6.34 -11.94 -14.05
C HIS A 35 6.02 -10.52 -13.58
N VAL A 36 6.88 -9.56 -13.90
CA VAL A 36 6.67 -8.14 -13.53
C VAL A 36 5.39 -7.62 -14.16
N LYS A 37 5.13 -7.94 -15.42
CA LYS A 37 3.89 -7.52 -16.09
C LYS A 37 2.67 -8.11 -15.41
N LYS A 38 2.74 -9.37 -14.99
CA LYS A 38 1.62 -10.00 -14.27
C LYS A 38 1.38 -9.32 -12.93
N LEU A 39 2.43 -9.01 -12.19
CA LEU A 39 2.31 -8.32 -10.91
C LEU A 39 1.72 -6.93 -11.08
N ARG A 40 2.18 -6.18 -12.07
CA ARG A 40 1.64 -4.86 -12.33
C ARG A 40 0.16 -4.90 -12.66
N ARG A 41 -0.24 -5.89 -13.46
CA ARG A 41 -1.65 -6.06 -13.80
C ARG A 41 -2.48 -6.41 -12.58
N LEU A 42 -1.98 -7.32 -11.76
CA LEU A 42 -2.66 -7.72 -10.55
C LEU A 42 -2.84 -6.55 -9.59
N TYR A 43 -1.78 -5.78 -9.36
CA TYR A 43 -1.85 -4.63 -8.46
C TYR A 43 -2.74 -3.53 -9.03
N ALA A 44 -2.75 -3.34 -10.35
CA ALA A 44 -3.65 -2.37 -10.97
C ALA A 44 -5.11 -2.77 -10.76
N GLN A 45 -5.40 -4.05 -10.89
CA GLN A 45 -6.75 -4.57 -10.63
C GLN A 45 -7.14 -4.38 -9.17
N LYS A 46 -6.22 -4.71 -8.24
CA LYS A 46 -6.48 -4.51 -6.82
C LYS A 46 -6.73 -3.05 -6.49
N MET A 47 -5.91 -2.16 -7.03
CA MET A 47 -6.06 -0.74 -6.80
C MET A 47 -7.42 -0.24 -7.27
N GLN A 48 -7.86 -0.72 -8.43
CA GLN A 48 -9.15 -0.36 -8.97
C GLN A 48 -10.27 -0.87 -8.07
N GLU A 49 -10.19 -2.12 -7.61
CA GLU A 49 -11.18 -2.67 -6.70
C GLU A 49 -11.23 -1.91 -5.38
N VAL A 50 -10.07 -1.56 -4.84
CA VAL A 50 -10.00 -0.79 -3.61
C VAL A 50 -10.63 0.59 -3.82
N ALA A 51 -10.32 1.24 -4.94
CA ALA A 51 -10.88 2.57 -5.24
C ALA A 51 -12.40 2.51 -5.35
N VAL A 52 -12.93 1.49 -6.01
CA VAL A 52 -14.37 1.30 -6.14
C VAL A 52 -15.01 1.06 -4.76
N ALA A 53 -14.39 0.21 -3.95
CA ALA A 53 -14.90 -0.10 -2.62
C ALA A 53 -14.90 1.13 -1.71
N ILE A 54 -13.85 1.95 -1.78
CA ILE A 54 -13.78 3.19 -1.00
C ILE A 54 -14.86 4.15 -1.45
N LYS A 55 -15.05 4.33 -2.74
CA LYS A 55 -16.09 5.22 -3.24
C LYS A 55 -17.48 4.73 -2.85
N LYS A 56 -17.67 3.42 -2.81
CA LYS A 56 -18.96 2.83 -2.47
C LYS A 56 -19.28 2.96 -0.98
N ASN A 57 -18.29 2.71 -0.12
CA ASN A 57 -18.51 2.59 1.31
C ASN A 57 -18.11 3.81 2.12
N LEU A 58 -17.18 4.62 1.62
CA LEU A 58 -16.60 5.76 2.34
C LEU A 58 -16.74 7.07 1.57
N SER A 59 -17.68 7.12 0.64
CA SER A 59 -17.93 8.32 -0.15
C SER A 59 -18.23 9.50 0.77
N GLY A 60 -17.61 10.63 0.50
CA GLY A 60 -17.80 11.82 1.30
C GLY A 60 -16.91 11.92 2.53
N THR A 61 -16.31 10.82 2.98
CA THR A 61 -15.40 10.82 4.12
C THR A 61 -13.95 10.63 3.69
N VAL A 62 -13.72 9.77 2.70
CA VAL A 62 -12.39 9.44 2.22
C VAL A 62 -12.27 9.86 0.77
N LYS A 63 -11.17 10.54 0.45
CA LYS A 63 -10.84 10.94 -0.90
C LYS A 63 -9.48 10.33 -1.26
N ILE A 64 -9.41 9.70 -2.41
CA ILE A 64 -8.15 9.15 -2.90
C ILE A 64 -7.39 10.27 -3.58
N LEU A 65 -6.22 10.63 -3.03
CA LEU A 65 -5.42 11.72 -3.57
C LEU A 65 -4.47 11.25 -4.66
N GLN A 66 -3.85 10.10 -4.45
CA GLN A 66 -2.86 9.62 -5.38
C GLN A 66 -2.74 8.12 -5.25
N SER A 67 -2.83 7.44 -6.37
CA SER A 67 -2.48 6.03 -6.43
C SER A 67 -1.06 5.98 -6.97
N VAL A 68 -0.11 5.89 -6.08
CA VAL A 68 1.28 5.78 -6.46
C VAL A 68 1.52 4.33 -6.80
N SER A 69 2.55 3.87 -7.11
CA SER A 69 2.93 2.55 -7.51
C SER A 69 2.17 1.46 -6.76
N GLY A 70 1.58 0.63 -7.42
CA GLY A 70 1.04 -0.68 -7.28
C GLY A 70 0.55 -1.21 -5.94
N ASP A 71 1.11 -0.87 -4.80
CA ASP A 71 0.77 -1.53 -3.54
C ASP A 71 0.16 -0.61 -2.49
N HIS A 72 0.13 0.69 -2.73
CA HIS A 72 -0.43 1.62 -1.74
C HIS A 72 -1.06 2.83 -2.41
N MET A 73 -1.89 3.54 -1.66
CA MET A 73 -2.51 4.76 -2.12
C MET A 73 -2.55 5.78 -0.98
N LEU A 74 -2.58 7.04 -1.35
CA LEU A 74 -2.66 8.15 -0.41
C LEU A 74 -4.10 8.56 -0.26
N LEU A 75 -4.57 8.61 0.98
CA LEU A 75 -5.96 8.94 1.29
C LEU A 75 -6.04 10.23 2.07
N SER A 76 -7.03 11.04 1.75
CA SER A 76 -7.42 12.18 2.55
C SER A 76 -8.71 11.79 3.27
N VAL A 77 -8.64 11.71 4.60
CA VAL A 77 -9.77 11.26 5.41
C VAL A 77 -10.24 12.42 6.27
N LYS A 78 -11.54 12.70 6.26
CA LYS A 78 -12.09 13.76 7.09
C LYS A 78 -11.79 13.51 8.57
N LYS A 79 -11.61 14.59 9.33
CA LYS A 79 -11.27 14.50 10.75
C LYS A 79 -12.48 14.11 11.58
N ILE A 80 -13.05 12.96 11.32
CA ILE A 80 -14.14 12.42 12.13
C ILE A 80 -13.63 11.87 13.46
N ARG A 81 -12.35 11.48 13.50
CA ARG A 81 -11.67 10.95 14.68
C ARG A 81 -10.20 11.29 14.58
N PRO A 82 -9.46 11.20 15.69
CA PRO A 82 -8.00 11.37 15.62
C PRO A 82 -7.36 10.36 14.68
N ALA A 83 -6.31 10.77 14.00
CA ALA A 83 -5.65 9.90 13.03
C ALA A 83 -5.13 8.61 13.68
N ASP A 84 -4.63 8.69 14.91
CA ASP A 84 -4.15 7.51 15.63
C ASP A 84 -5.28 6.51 15.84
N ASP A 85 -6.47 7.00 16.13
CA ASP A 85 -7.63 6.14 16.37
C ASP A 85 -8.04 5.45 15.07
N LEU A 86 -8.08 6.20 13.97
CA LEU A 86 -8.42 5.61 12.68
C LEU A 86 -7.43 4.52 12.29
N CYS A 87 -6.14 4.76 12.49
CA CYS A 87 -5.13 3.77 12.18
C CYS A 87 -5.23 2.55 13.09
N ARG A 88 -5.54 2.76 14.36
CA ARG A 88 -5.69 1.65 15.30
C ARG A 88 -6.86 0.77 14.93
N GLN A 89 -7.98 1.39 14.56
CA GLN A 89 -9.15 0.62 14.15
C GLN A 89 -8.88 -0.17 12.87
N ALA A 90 -8.14 0.41 11.94
CA ALA A 90 -7.75 -0.29 10.73
C ALA A 90 -6.88 -1.50 11.06
N ARG A 91 -5.92 -1.35 11.96
CA ARG A 91 -5.06 -2.47 12.36
C ARG A 91 -5.86 -3.59 13.02
N ALA A 92 -6.89 -3.24 13.77
CA ALA A 92 -7.75 -4.26 14.38
C ALA A 92 -8.45 -5.10 13.32
N LEU A 93 -8.60 -4.57 12.12
CA LEU A 93 -9.17 -5.29 10.99
C LEU A 93 -8.10 -5.90 10.08
N ASN A 94 -6.85 -5.88 10.51
CA ASN A 94 -5.69 -6.34 9.73
C ASN A 94 -5.46 -5.53 8.46
N LEU A 95 -5.84 -4.26 8.46
CA LEU A 95 -5.60 -3.35 7.36
C LEU A 95 -4.41 -2.46 7.69
N ASP A 96 -3.51 -2.30 6.75
CA ASP A 96 -2.26 -1.56 6.96
C ASP A 96 -2.45 -0.11 6.53
N ILE A 97 -2.88 0.72 7.47
CA ILE A 97 -3.06 2.15 7.26
C ILE A 97 -2.20 2.89 8.27
N SER A 98 -1.42 3.85 7.79
CA SER A 98 -0.50 4.61 8.62
C SER A 98 -0.63 6.10 8.34
N GLN A 99 -0.27 6.91 9.34
CA GLN A 99 -0.23 8.36 9.15
C GLN A 99 0.97 8.76 8.31
N VAL A 100 0.78 9.81 7.53
CA VAL A 100 1.87 10.40 6.76
C VAL A 100 2.32 11.63 7.53
N THR A 101 3.56 11.59 8.03
CA THR A 101 4.09 12.66 8.85
C THR A 101 5.16 13.48 8.14
N TYR A 102 5.60 13.05 6.97
CA TYR A 102 6.72 13.67 6.28
C TYR A 102 6.36 14.37 4.99
N PHE A 103 5.07 14.57 4.72
CA PHE A 103 4.67 15.33 3.54
C PHE A 103 4.79 16.81 3.76
N SER A 104 5.00 17.55 2.67
CA SER A 104 5.06 19.01 2.75
C SER A 104 3.72 19.55 3.24
N GLN A 105 3.77 20.75 3.79
CA GLN A 105 2.56 21.36 4.31
C GLN A 105 1.54 21.63 3.23
N ASP A 106 1.99 21.77 2.00
CA ASP A 106 1.08 22.00 0.87
C ASP A 106 0.14 20.82 0.62
N ALA A 107 0.54 19.64 1.04
CA ALA A 107 -0.29 18.45 0.88
C ALA A 107 -1.22 18.23 2.05
N LYS A 108 -1.12 19.03 3.11
CA LYS A 108 -1.96 18.89 4.29
C LYS A 108 -3.15 19.83 4.21
N SER A 109 -4.29 19.30 4.58
CA SER A 109 -5.49 20.10 4.74
C SER A 109 -5.82 20.18 6.22
N ASP A 110 -6.29 21.33 6.67
CA ASP A 110 -6.71 21.45 8.06
C ASP A 110 -7.94 20.62 8.37
N ASP A 111 -8.67 20.20 7.33
CA ASP A 111 -9.91 19.48 7.48
C ASP A 111 -9.78 17.97 7.30
N ALA A 112 -8.58 17.48 7.06
CA ALA A 112 -8.42 16.08 6.76
C ALA A 112 -7.07 15.54 7.24
N HIS A 113 -7.07 14.23 7.54
CA HIS A 113 -5.85 13.50 7.82
C HIS A 113 -5.31 12.90 6.55
N LEU A 114 -3.99 12.88 6.40
CA LEU A 114 -3.32 12.17 5.30
C LEU A 114 -2.89 10.80 5.79
N LEU A 115 -3.38 9.77 5.15
CA LEU A 115 -3.07 8.40 5.51
C LEU A 115 -2.58 7.64 4.28
N ILE A 116 -1.68 6.69 4.51
CA ILE A 116 -1.23 5.77 3.48
C ILE A 116 -1.88 4.42 3.74
N PHE A 117 -2.50 3.86 2.72
CA PHE A 117 -3.14 2.56 2.79
C PHE A 117 -2.38 1.58 1.91
N TYR A 118 -1.80 0.56 2.52
CA TYR A 118 -1.11 -0.52 1.82
C TYR A 118 -2.10 -1.66 1.64
N PHE A 119 -2.48 -1.94 0.41
CA PHE A 119 -3.55 -2.91 0.13
C PHE A 119 -3.06 -4.21 -0.52
N SER A 120 -1.77 -4.34 -0.73
CA SER A 120 -1.23 -5.47 -1.49
C SER A 120 -1.51 -6.82 -0.84
N LYS A 121 -1.65 -6.86 0.47
CA LYS A 121 -1.86 -8.10 1.20
C LYS A 121 -3.32 -8.53 1.27
N ILE A 122 -4.23 -7.69 0.84
CA ILE A 122 -5.66 -8.02 0.90
C ILE A 122 -6.00 -8.91 -0.29
N PRO A 123 -6.57 -10.09 -0.07
CA PRO A 123 -7.01 -10.93 -1.19
C PRO A 123 -8.06 -10.21 -2.03
N MET A 124 -8.02 -10.41 -3.33
CA MET A 124 -8.88 -9.69 -4.27
C MET A 124 -10.37 -9.86 -3.92
N ASP A 125 -10.77 -11.05 -3.52
CA ASP A 125 -12.17 -11.35 -3.22
C ASP A 125 -12.62 -10.80 -1.86
N LYS A 126 -11.69 -10.27 -1.05
CA LYS A 126 -12.00 -9.75 0.28
C LYS A 126 -11.90 -8.23 0.36
N ILE A 127 -11.54 -7.58 -0.73
CA ILE A 127 -11.34 -6.13 -0.71
C ILE A 127 -12.62 -5.40 -0.33
N ASP A 128 -13.73 -5.71 -0.98
CA ASP A 128 -14.99 -5.04 -0.71
C ASP A 128 -15.44 -5.23 0.74
N SER A 129 -15.38 -6.45 1.24
CA SER A 129 -15.80 -6.70 2.62
C SER A 129 -14.85 -6.05 3.64
N ALA A 130 -13.56 -6.00 3.35
CA ALA A 130 -12.59 -5.34 4.22
C ALA A 130 -12.86 -3.85 4.32
N ILE A 131 -13.09 -3.20 3.17
CA ILE A 131 -13.38 -1.77 3.15
C ILE A 131 -14.73 -1.48 3.80
N ARG A 132 -15.71 -2.35 3.62
CA ARG A 132 -17.01 -2.20 4.27
C ARG A 132 -16.87 -2.27 5.80
N LEU A 133 -16.09 -3.21 6.31
CA LEU A 133 -15.82 -3.29 7.74
C LEU A 133 -15.09 -2.05 8.25
N LEU A 134 -14.15 -1.54 7.46
CA LEU A 134 -13.46 -0.31 7.80
C LEU A 134 -14.44 0.86 7.88
N ALA A 135 -15.35 0.96 6.94
CA ALA A 135 -16.36 2.01 6.94
C ALA A 135 -17.25 1.90 8.18
N GLU A 136 -17.68 0.70 8.54
CA GLU A 136 -18.47 0.49 9.74
C GLU A 136 -17.70 0.90 10.99
N SER A 137 -16.42 0.60 11.04
CA SER A 137 -15.58 0.96 12.18
C SER A 137 -15.37 2.47 12.28
N TRP A 138 -15.10 3.12 11.14
CA TRP A 138 -14.79 4.54 11.13
C TRP A 138 -16.04 5.42 11.27
N LEU A 139 -17.14 5.01 10.68
CA LEU A 139 -18.37 5.81 10.64
C LEU A 139 -19.39 5.40 11.70
N GLY A 140 -19.23 4.22 12.24
CA GLY A 140 -20.08 3.72 13.31
C GLY A 140 -19.56 4.14 14.66
#